data_281cdcc804f84af03c74949cc66b40b8
#
_entry.id   281cdcc804f84af03c74949cc66b40b8
#
_cell.length_a   1.000
_cell.length_b   1.000
_cell.length_c   1.000
_cell.angle_alpha   90.00
_cell.angle_beta   90.00
_cell.angle_gamma   90.00
#
_symmetry.space_group_name_H-M   'P 1'
#
loop_
_entity.id
_entity.type
_entity.pdbx_description
1 polymer ?
#
loop_
_entity_poly.entity_id
_entity_poly.type
_entity_poly.pdbx_seq_one_letter_code
_entity_poly.pdbx_strand_id
1 'polypeptide(L)'
;MSSVAAEVGMATMSLYRYVGSKDELLIVMADAAAPEPPALDGRSWRVYLTDWTRANRDFLLGRPWLLALGQHTPPAGPRSLRWLDRALAALADTGLGYGERISIATTLTGYATRQAALAHALNRTAVDATDDSIAGLAGYGDILGQVLDPGGYPELTAAVRANAFGVAEEWIDNADFTFGLDLLLDGIQALIARGNG
;
A
#
# COMPACT_ATOMS: atom_id res chain seq x y z
N MET A 1 -1.67 -26.97 3.61
CA MET A 1 -0.63 -27.70 2.84
C MET A 1 -1.18 -28.88 2.07
N SER A 2 -1.95 -29.80 2.69
CA SER A 2 -2.55 -30.95 1.98
C SER A 2 -3.45 -30.55 0.80
N SER A 3 -4.32 -29.56 1.00
CA SER A 3 -5.21 -29.04 -0.06
C SER A 3 -4.41 -28.43 -1.22
N VAL A 4 -3.33 -27.69 -0.91
CA VAL A 4 -2.46 -27.11 -1.94
C VAL A 4 -1.71 -28.20 -2.72
N ALA A 5 -1.18 -29.22 -2.01
CA ALA A 5 -0.51 -30.34 -2.64
C ALA A 5 -1.45 -31.10 -3.60
N ALA A 6 -2.70 -31.34 -3.17
CA ALA A 6 -3.70 -31.97 -4.01
C ALA A 6 -4.02 -31.15 -5.27
N GLU A 7 -4.15 -29.82 -5.15
CA GLU A 7 -4.43 -28.91 -6.27
C GLU A 7 -3.33 -28.94 -7.33
N VAL A 8 -2.06 -29.02 -6.89
CA VAL A 8 -0.90 -29.12 -7.81
C VAL A 8 -0.54 -30.56 -8.18
N GLY A 9 -1.37 -31.54 -7.85
CA GLY A 9 -1.18 -32.94 -8.22
C GLY A 9 0.00 -33.63 -7.53
N MET A 10 0.39 -33.19 -6.31
CA MET A 10 1.55 -33.68 -5.57
C MET A 10 1.16 -34.29 -4.23
N ALA A 11 1.97 -35.20 -3.71
CA ALA A 11 1.86 -35.63 -2.30
C ALA A 11 2.34 -34.49 -1.38
N THR A 12 1.69 -34.34 -0.21
CA THR A 12 2.04 -33.29 0.77
C THR A 12 3.50 -33.30 1.17
N MET A 13 4.10 -34.49 1.36
CA MET A 13 5.53 -34.64 1.67
C MET A 13 6.43 -34.18 0.51
N SER A 14 5.98 -34.34 -0.73
CA SER A 14 6.73 -33.84 -1.90
C SER A 14 6.75 -32.32 -1.95
N LEU A 15 5.64 -31.68 -1.60
CA LEU A 15 5.55 -30.21 -1.50
C LEU A 15 6.55 -29.66 -0.48
N TYR A 16 6.69 -30.28 0.68
CA TYR A 16 7.65 -29.88 1.73
C TYR A 16 9.13 -30.03 1.34
N ARG A 17 9.44 -30.73 0.26
CA ARG A 17 10.81 -30.75 -0.30
C ARG A 17 11.15 -29.48 -1.10
N TYR A 18 10.14 -28.76 -1.57
CA TYR A 18 10.32 -27.53 -2.33
C TYR A 18 10.19 -26.28 -1.46
N VAL A 19 9.35 -26.34 -0.42
CA VAL A 19 9.13 -25.25 0.53
C VAL A 19 9.19 -25.80 1.95
N GLY A 20 10.09 -25.24 2.77
CA GLY A 20 10.33 -25.75 4.12
C GLY A 20 9.19 -25.49 5.11
N SER A 21 8.31 -24.50 4.82
CA SER A 21 7.21 -24.11 5.70
C SER A 21 6.02 -23.56 4.91
N LYS A 22 4.88 -23.37 5.60
CA LYS A 22 3.72 -22.66 5.05
C LYS A 22 4.07 -21.20 4.76
N ASP A 23 4.84 -20.56 5.63
CA ASP A 23 5.20 -19.14 5.49
C ASP A 23 6.14 -18.94 4.29
N GLU A 24 7.08 -19.86 4.08
CA GLU A 24 7.92 -19.84 2.88
C GLU A 24 7.09 -20.02 1.60
N LEU A 25 6.11 -20.93 1.60
CA LEU A 25 5.17 -21.07 0.47
C LEU A 25 4.44 -19.76 0.19
N LEU A 26 3.94 -19.08 1.23
CA LEU A 26 3.22 -17.81 1.07
C LEU A 26 4.12 -16.72 0.50
N ILE A 27 5.39 -16.66 0.91
CA ILE A 27 6.39 -15.74 0.34
C ILE A 27 6.61 -16.03 -1.16
N VAL A 28 6.81 -17.30 -1.52
CA VAL A 28 6.99 -17.71 -2.92
C VAL A 28 5.75 -17.39 -3.76
N MET A 29 4.55 -17.64 -3.21
CA MET A 29 3.29 -17.31 -3.88
C MET A 29 3.12 -15.80 -4.07
N ALA A 30 3.46 -14.99 -3.07
CA ALA A 30 3.40 -13.55 -3.15
C ALA A 30 4.35 -13.00 -4.24
N ASP A 31 5.57 -13.50 -4.29
CA ASP A 31 6.55 -13.12 -5.32
C ASP A 31 6.08 -13.55 -6.72
N ALA A 32 5.60 -14.77 -6.87
CA ALA A 32 5.08 -15.28 -8.14
C ALA A 32 3.86 -14.50 -8.66
N ALA A 33 3.07 -13.93 -7.77
CA ALA A 33 1.91 -13.12 -8.11
C ALA A 33 2.27 -11.68 -8.53
N ALA A 34 3.48 -11.20 -8.18
CA ALA A 34 3.91 -9.84 -8.49
C ALA A 34 4.05 -9.64 -10.00
N PRO A 35 3.45 -8.57 -10.58
CA PRO A 35 3.63 -8.22 -11.98
C PRO A 35 5.02 -7.64 -12.23
N GLU A 36 5.37 -7.39 -13.48
CA GLU A 36 6.55 -6.59 -13.80
C GLU A 36 6.33 -5.14 -13.33
N PRO A 37 7.37 -4.49 -12.74
CA PRO A 37 7.27 -3.08 -12.39
C PRO A 37 7.16 -2.20 -13.65
N PRO A 38 6.65 -0.96 -13.53
CA PRO A 38 6.63 -0.01 -14.63
C PRO A 38 8.00 0.14 -15.30
N ALA A 39 8.02 0.39 -16.61
CA ALA A 39 9.25 0.66 -17.35
C ALA A 39 9.84 2.03 -16.95
N LEU A 40 11.18 2.12 -16.86
CA LEU A 40 11.85 3.39 -16.53
C LEU A 40 11.73 4.44 -17.64
N ASP A 41 11.79 4.04 -18.90
CA ASP A 41 11.58 4.77 -20.16
C ASP A 41 12.05 6.24 -20.19
N GLY A 42 13.05 6.60 -19.39
CA GLY A 42 13.67 7.94 -19.39
C GLY A 42 12.86 9.05 -18.72
N ARG A 43 11.72 8.74 -18.08
CA ARG A 43 10.94 9.73 -17.32
C ARG A 43 11.66 10.18 -16.05
N SER A 44 11.26 11.33 -15.49
CA SER A 44 11.83 11.83 -14.23
C SER A 44 11.54 10.86 -13.07
N TRP A 45 12.40 10.86 -12.05
CA TRP A 45 12.23 10.07 -10.85
C TRP A 45 10.85 10.26 -10.20
N ARG A 46 10.34 11.51 -10.19
CA ARG A 46 9.05 11.84 -9.59
C ARG A 46 7.90 11.16 -10.34
N VAL A 47 7.87 11.29 -11.65
CA VAL A 47 6.85 10.63 -12.49
C VAL A 47 6.92 9.12 -12.36
N TYR A 48 8.14 8.57 -12.40
CA TYR A 48 8.31 7.12 -12.23
C TYR A 48 7.83 6.62 -10.88
N LEU A 49 8.25 7.24 -9.78
CA LEU A 49 7.85 6.81 -8.42
C LEU A 49 6.36 7.02 -8.15
N THR A 50 5.72 8.00 -8.80
CA THR A 50 4.26 8.15 -8.77
C THR A 50 3.59 6.91 -9.35
N ASP A 51 3.96 6.53 -10.57
CA ASP A 51 3.38 5.37 -11.26
C ASP A 51 3.74 4.05 -10.56
N TRP A 52 4.98 3.94 -10.07
CA TRP A 52 5.45 2.78 -9.32
C TRP A 52 4.64 2.57 -8.02
N THR A 53 4.38 3.64 -7.27
CA THR A 53 3.62 3.57 -6.01
C THR A 53 2.15 3.23 -6.28
N ARG A 54 1.56 3.81 -7.33
CA ARG A 54 0.20 3.46 -7.78
C ARG A 54 0.10 2.00 -8.18
N ALA A 55 1.00 1.53 -9.03
CA ALA A 55 1.01 0.15 -9.49
C ALA A 55 1.18 -0.85 -8.33
N ASN A 56 1.96 -0.49 -7.30
CA ASN A 56 2.12 -1.28 -6.08
C ASN A 56 0.79 -1.37 -5.30
N ARG A 57 0.09 -0.24 -5.11
CA ARG A 57 -1.23 -0.20 -4.47
C ARG A 57 -2.25 -1.02 -5.25
N ASP A 58 -2.34 -0.82 -6.55
CA ASP A 58 -3.33 -1.46 -7.42
C ASP A 58 -3.11 -2.98 -7.49
N PHE A 59 -1.86 -3.42 -7.47
CA PHE A 59 -1.51 -4.83 -7.35
C PHE A 59 -2.06 -5.46 -6.07
N LEU A 60 -1.95 -4.77 -4.94
CA LEU A 60 -2.46 -5.22 -3.64
C LEU A 60 -4.00 -5.19 -3.59
N LEU A 61 -4.63 -4.17 -4.18
CA LEU A 61 -6.09 -4.08 -4.29
C LEU A 61 -6.68 -5.21 -5.13
N GLY A 62 -6.02 -5.57 -6.21
CA GLY A 62 -6.42 -6.72 -7.04
C GLY A 62 -6.18 -8.08 -6.39
N ARG A 63 -5.44 -8.13 -5.27
CA ARG A 63 -5.08 -9.38 -4.54
C ARG A 63 -5.12 -9.19 -3.03
N PRO A 64 -6.32 -8.99 -2.44
CA PRO A 64 -6.45 -8.64 -1.01
C PRO A 64 -5.85 -9.66 -0.05
N TRP A 65 -5.70 -10.93 -0.46
CA TRP A 65 -5.06 -11.96 0.33
C TRP A 65 -3.59 -11.63 0.68
N LEU A 66 -2.91 -10.83 -0.16
CA LEU A 66 -1.55 -10.35 0.12
C LEU A 66 -1.51 -9.42 1.34
N LEU A 67 -2.55 -8.62 1.56
CA LEU A 67 -2.66 -7.75 2.72
C LEU A 67 -2.74 -8.53 4.03
N ALA A 68 -3.33 -9.73 3.98
CA ALA A 68 -3.47 -10.62 5.14
C ALA A 68 -2.16 -11.34 5.52
N LEU A 69 -1.17 -11.37 4.63
CA LEU A 69 0.12 -12.04 4.91
C LEU A 69 1.01 -11.25 5.88
N GLY A 70 0.67 -10.00 6.16
CA GLY A 70 1.51 -9.12 6.98
C GLY A 70 2.87 -8.86 6.29
N GLN A 71 3.10 -7.65 5.83
CA GLN A 71 4.36 -7.30 5.14
C GLN A 71 5.49 -7.05 6.14
N HIS A 72 5.92 -8.10 6.84
CA HIS A 72 7.02 -8.01 7.81
C HIS A 72 8.34 -8.56 7.27
N THR A 73 8.33 -9.11 6.05
CA THR A 73 9.52 -9.74 5.47
C THR A 73 10.06 -8.86 4.33
N PRO A 74 11.37 -8.55 4.32
CA PRO A 74 11.99 -7.87 3.19
C PRO A 74 11.77 -8.65 1.88
N PRO A 75 11.73 -7.96 0.72
CA PRO A 75 11.60 -8.62 -0.56
C PRO A 75 12.77 -9.59 -0.76
N ALA A 76 12.46 -10.87 -0.99
CA ALA A 76 13.46 -11.93 -1.14
C ALA A 76 13.34 -12.68 -2.47
N GLY A 77 12.20 -12.57 -3.13
CA GLY A 77 11.99 -13.23 -4.42
C GLY A 77 12.44 -12.37 -5.61
N PRO A 78 12.70 -13.00 -6.77
CA PRO A 78 13.27 -12.31 -7.93
C PRO A 78 12.35 -11.19 -8.48
N ARG A 79 11.04 -11.32 -8.39
CA ARG A 79 10.11 -10.31 -8.87
C ARG A 79 10.03 -9.13 -7.90
N SER A 80 9.92 -9.40 -6.61
CA SER A 80 9.92 -8.37 -5.57
C SER A 80 11.22 -7.58 -5.54
N LEU A 81 12.37 -8.25 -5.72
CA LEU A 81 13.68 -7.61 -5.85
C LEU A 81 13.75 -6.71 -7.09
N ARG A 82 13.14 -7.09 -8.20
CA ARG A 82 13.07 -6.25 -9.40
C ARG A 82 12.28 -4.96 -9.16
N TRP A 83 11.21 -5.00 -8.39
CA TRP A 83 10.47 -3.81 -7.99
C TRP A 83 11.35 -2.84 -7.18
N LEU A 84 12.11 -3.37 -6.22
CA LEU A 84 13.06 -2.57 -5.45
C LEU A 84 14.15 -1.98 -6.36
N ASP A 85 14.78 -2.80 -7.18
CA ASP A 85 15.86 -2.38 -8.10
C ASP A 85 15.42 -1.23 -9.02
N ARG A 86 14.20 -1.30 -9.56
CA ARG A 86 13.63 -0.24 -10.41
C ARG A 86 13.40 1.06 -9.66
N ALA A 87 12.96 1.01 -8.41
CA ALA A 87 12.82 2.22 -7.57
C ALA A 87 14.19 2.85 -7.28
N LEU A 88 15.22 2.03 -6.99
CA LEU A 88 16.59 2.53 -6.79
C LEU A 88 17.17 3.14 -8.06
N ALA A 89 16.94 2.50 -9.22
CA ALA A 89 17.39 2.99 -10.52
C ALA A 89 16.74 4.33 -10.90
N ALA A 90 15.46 4.53 -10.59
CA ALA A 90 14.78 5.81 -10.82
C ALA A 90 15.41 6.99 -10.05
N LEU A 91 16.07 6.70 -8.93
CA LEU A 91 16.74 7.69 -8.08
C LEU A 91 18.25 7.79 -8.36
N ALA A 92 18.78 7.11 -9.41
CA ALA A 92 20.22 7.01 -9.64
C ALA A 92 20.92 8.38 -9.78
N ASP A 93 20.30 9.29 -10.53
CA ASP A 93 20.87 10.59 -10.88
C ASP A 93 20.50 11.72 -9.91
N THR A 94 19.94 11.38 -8.73
CA THR A 94 19.49 12.38 -7.75
C THR A 94 20.56 12.83 -6.76
N GLY A 95 21.73 12.19 -6.74
CA GLY A 95 22.78 12.43 -5.74
C GLY A 95 22.55 11.70 -4.40
N LEU A 96 21.40 11.07 -4.20
CA LEU A 96 21.09 10.33 -2.97
C LEU A 96 21.94 9.06 -2.83
N GLY A 97 22.36 8.76 -1.59
CA GLY A 97 23.03 7.51 -1.25
C GLY A 97 22.11 6.29 -1.30
N TYR A 98 22.67 5.09 -1.43
CA TYR A 98 21.85 3.86 -1.51
C TYR A 98 20.93 3.65 -0.29
N GLY A 99 21.40 4.03 0.92
CA GLY A 99 20.57 3.94 2.13
C GLY A 99 19.32 4.80 2.05
N GLU A 100 19.45 6.03 1.54
CA GLU A 100 18.33 6.95 1.34
C GLU A 100 17.37 6.45 0.27
N ARG A 101 17.88 5.94 -0.87
CA ARG A 101 17.07 5.36 -1.94
C ARG A 101 16.27 4.15 -1.45
N ILE A 102 16.88 3.26 -0.66
CA ILE A 102 16.19 2.11 -0.04
C ILE A 102 15.10 2.60 0.92
N SER A 103 15.41 3.57 1.78
CA SER A 103 14.44 4.15 2.71
C SER A 103 13.25 4.79 2.00
N ILE A 104 13.49 5.49 0.89
CA ILE A 104 12.43 6.05 0.04
C ILE A 104 11.55 4.94 -0.53
N ALA A 105 12.14 3.91 -1.16
CA ALA A 105 11.39 2.79 -1.72
C ALA A 105 10.54 2.08 -0.66
N THR A 106 11.10 1.85 0.53
CA THR A 106 10.39 1.23 1.66
C THR A 106 9.25 2.09 2.16
N THR A 107 9.45 3.41 2.27
CA THR A 107 8.41 4.37 2.70
C THR A 107 7.24 4.37 1.71
N LEU A 108 7.52 4.46 0.41
CA LEU A 108 6.50 4.45 -0.64
C LEU A 108 5.74 3.12 -0.70
N THR A 109 6.44 1.99 -0.52
CA THR A 109 5.80 0.65 -0.40
C THR A 109 4.87 0.60 0.81
N GLY A 110 5.32 1.08 1.96
CA GLY A 110 4.52 1.14 3.19
C GLY A 110 3.27 2.01 3.02
N TYR A 111 3.42 3.15 2.34
CA TYR A 111 2.30 4.03 2.00
C TYR A 111 1.29 3.31 1.09
N ALA A 112 1.74 2.73 -0.02
CA ALA A 112 0.88 1.99 -0.95
C ALA A 112 0.12 0.86 -0.26
N THR A 113 0.81 0.10 0.60
CA THR A 113 0.22 -1.00 1.38
C THR A 113 -0.84 -0.50 2.36
N ARG A 114 -0.55 0.56 3.10
CA ARG A 114 -1.52 1.13 4.05
C ARG A 114 -2.77 1.61 3.33
N GLN A 115 -2.61 2.28 2.20
CA GLN A 115 -3.73 2.78 1.39
C GLN A 115 -4.55 1.64 0.78
N ALA A 116 -3.89 0.59 0.27
CA ALA A 116 -4.59 -0.59 -0.23
C ALA A 116 -5.40 -1.29 0.88
N ALA A 117 -4.82 -1.43 2.09
CA ALA A 117 -5.50 -2.04 3.22
C ALA A 117 -6.72 -1.21 3.65
N LEU A 118 -6.59 0.12 3.70
CA LEU A 118 -7.70 1.01 4.04
C LEU A 118 -8.84 0.90 3.01
N ALA A 119 -8.52 1.03 1.72
CA ALA A 119 -9.51 0.92 0.65
C ALA A 119 -10.20 -0.46 0.65
N HIS A 120 -9.45 -1.55 0.89
CA HIS A 120 -10.03 -2.89 1.00
C HIS A 120 -10.98 -3.01 2.21
N ALA A 121 -10.62 -2.45 3.36
CA ALA A 121 -11.47 -2.46 4.55
C ALA A 121 -12.78 -1.70 4.30
N LEU A 122 -12.71 -0.52 3.67
CA LEU A 122 -13.87 0.29 3.33
C LEU A 122 -14.81 -0.41 2.35
N ASN A 123 -14.25 -1.03 1.30
CA ASN A 123 -15.04 -1.77 0.33
C ASN A 123 -15.75 -2.98 0.95
N ARG A 124 -15.14 -3.66 1.91
CA ARG A 124 -15.78 -4.76 2.63
C ARG A 124 -16.95 -4.29 3.47
N THR A 125 -16.78 -3.20 4.20
CA THR A 125 -17.84 -2.62 5.04
C THR A 125 -19.03 -2.19 4.19
N ALA A 126 -18.79 -1.66 2.98
CA ALA A 126 -19.85 -1.27 2.05
C ALA A 126 -20.64 -2.48 1.48
N VAL A 127 -19.99 -3.64 1.32
CA VAL A 127 -20.62 -4.88 0.79
C VAL A 127 -21.38 -5.62 1.89
N ASP A 128 -20.86 -5.62 3.13
CA ASP A 128 -21.45 -6.33 4.28
C ASP A 128 -22.53 -5.49 5.01
N ALA A 129 -22.81 -4.26 4.55
CA ALA A 129 -23.81 -3.38 5.12
C ALA A 129 -25.23 -3.94 4.89
N THR A 130 -25.63 -4.85 5.75
CA THR A 130 -27.06 -5.04 6.08
C THR A 130 -27.50 -3.87 6.95
N ASP A 131 -28.64 -3.33 6.68
CA ASP A 131 -29.36 -2.10 7.07
C ASP A 131 -29.13 -1.50 8.49
N ASP A 132 -28.30 -2.11 9.34
CA ASP A 132 -28.09 -1.71 10.75
C ASP A 132 -26.60 -1.56 11.14
N SER A 133 -25.65 -1.78 10.26
CA SER A 133 -24.23 -1.57 10.51
C SER A 133 -23.77 -0.27 9.84
N ILE A 134 -23.19 0.60 10.63
CA ILE A 134 -22.55 1.86 10.26
C ILE A 134 -21.81 1.67 8.93
N ALA A 135 -22.39 2.19 7.85
CA ALA A 135 -21.84 2.08 6.50
C ALA A 135 -20.51 2.84 6.41
N GLY A 136 -19.42 2.16 6.74
CA GLY A 136 -18.06 2.63 6.52
C GLY A 136 -17.72 4.02 7.11
N LEU A 137 -16.66 4.64 6.64
CA LEU A 137 -16.27 6.01 7.01
C LEU A 137 -17.29 7.08 6.54
N ALA A 138 -18.22 6.74 5.64
CA ALA A 138 -19.28 7.66 5.21
C ALA A 138 -20.15 8.18 6.35
N GLY A 139 -20.39 7.35 7.39
CA GLY A 139 -21.10 7.75 8.59
C GLY A 139 -20.18 8.19 9.73
N TYR A 140 -18.86 8.14 9.55
CA TYR A 140 -17.93 8.40 10.65
C TYR A 140 -18.03 9.86 11.16
N GLY A 141 -18.15 10.82 10.25
CA GLY A 141 -18.38 12.22 10.59
C GLY A 141 -19.66 12.44 11.41
N ASP A 142 -20.74 11.74 11.05
CA ASP A 142 -22.02 11.81 11.76
C ASP A 142 -21.92 11.21 13.17
N ILE A 143 -21.24 10.08 13.30
CA ILE A 143 -20.97 9.45 14.60
C ILE A 143 -20.14 10.38 15.47
N LEU A 144 -19.06 10.93 14.94
CA LEU A 144 -18.24 11.91 15.65
C LEU A 144 -19.06 13.11 16.09
N GLY A 145 -19.94 13.62 15.21
CA GLY A 145 -20.84 14.72 15.54
C GLY A 145 -21.79 14.46 16.72
N GLN A 146 -22.15 13.19 16.96
CA GLN A 146 -23.01 12.79 18.07
C GLN A 146 -22.25 12.54 19.39
N VAL A 147 -20.98 12.11 19.32
CA VAL A 147 -20.22 11.68 20.51
C VAL A 147 -19.17 12.68 20.98
N LEU A 148 -18.79 13.65 20.12
CA LEU A 148 -17.76 14.62 20.47
C LEU A 148 -18.27 15.68 21.44
N ASP A 149 -17.53 15.88 22.53
CA ASP A 149 -17.63 17.06 23.36
C ASP A 149 -16.79 18.21 22.77
N PRO A 150 -17.41 19.30 22.30
CA PRO A 150 -16.69 20.44 21.72
C PRO A 150 -15.64 21.07 22.64
N GLY A 151 -15.81 20.97 23.96
CA GLY A 151 -14.89 21.51 24.94
C GLY A 151 -13.61 20.64 25.04
N GLY A 152 -13.76 19.30 24.91
CA GLY A 152 -12.67 18.35 24.95
C GLY A 152 -11.93 18.18 23.60
N TYR A 153 -12.62 18.41 22.47
CA TYR A 153 -12.12 18.13 21.12
C TYR A 153 -12.43 19.26 20.12
N PRO A 154 -11.91 20.50 20.34
CA PRO A 154 -12.28 21.66 19.53
C PRO A 154 -11.94 21.52 18.05
N GLU A 155 -10.72 21.04 17.71
CA GLU A 155 -10.26 20.90 16.33
C GLU A 155 -11.03 19.78 15.59
N LEU A 156 -11.26 18.65 16.26
CA LEU A 156 -12.00 17.55 15.67
C LEU A 156 -13.47 17.95 15.45
N THR A 157 -14.06 18.68 16.37
CA THR A 157 -15.42 19.26 16.22
C THR A 157 -15.48 20.24 15.05
N ALA A 158 -14.46 21.08 14.87
CA ALA A 158 -14.37 21.98 13.73
C ALA A 158 -14.24 21.21 12.41
N ALA A 159 -13.43 20.15 12.36
CA ALA A 159 -13.28 19.28 11.18
C ALA A 159 -14.61 18.60 10.80
N VAL A 160 -15.37 18.09 11.78
CA VAL A 160 -16.71 17.51 11.54
C VAL A 160 -17.66 18.56 10.96
N ARG A 161 -17.70 19.77 11.54
CA ARG A 161 -18.54 20.87 11.05
C ARG A 161 -18.16 21.32 9.64
N ALA A 162 -16.89 21.23 9.28
CA ALA A 162 -16.37 21.52 7.95
C ALA A 162 -16.60 20.37 6.95
N ASN A 163 -17.29 19.30 7.35
CA ASN A 163 -17.48 18.07 6.58
C ASN A 163 -16.14 17.45 6.08
N ALA A 164 -15.07 17.58 6.87
CA ALA A 164 -13.75 17.11 6.51
C ALA A 164 -13.63 15.57 6.46
N PHE A 165 -14.63 14.87 6.98
CA PHE A 165 -14.71 13.39 6.92
C PHE A 165 -15.49 12.89 5.69
N GLY A 166 -15.99 13.77 4.84
CA GLY A 166 -16.51 13.52 3.51
C GLY A 166 -17.56 12.41 3.37
N VAL A 167 -17.99 12.17 2.15
CA VAL A 167 -18.72 10.94 1.79
C VAL A 167 -17.69 9.87 1.37
N ALA A 168 -17.97 8.61 1.68
CA ALA A 168 -17.06 7.47 1.40
C ALA A 168 -16.59 7.40 -0.06
N GLU A 169 -17.39 7.91 -0.98
CA GLU A 169 -17.07 7.94 -2.42
C GLU A 169 -15.84 8.80 -2.74
N GLU A 170 -15.64 9.93 -2.04
CA GLU A 170 -14.46 10.80 -2.24
C GLU A 170 -13.17 10.16 -1.70
N TRP A 171 -13.26 9.34 -0.63
CA TRP A 171 -12.13 8.56 -0.10
C TRP A 171 -11.73 7.41 -1.01
N ILE A 172 -12.69 6.85 -1.74
CA ILE A 172 -12.45 5.77 -2.71
C ILE A 172 -11.80 6.32 -3.98
N ASP A 173 -12.02 7.57 -4.32
CA ASP A 173 -11.64 8.20 -5.59
C ASP A 173 -10.20 8.74 -5.62
N ASN A 174 -9.23 8.00 -5.14
CA ASN A 174 -7.78 8.28 -5.28
C ASN A 174 -7.28 9.68 -4.83
N ALA A 175 -8.14 10.61 -4.43
CA ALA A 175 -7.75 11.98 -4.05
C ALA A 175 -6.82 11.96 -2.83
N ASP A 176 -7.18 11.22 -1.78
CA ASP A 176 -6.36 11.09 -0.57
C ASP A 176 -5.06 10.35 -0.84
N PHE A 177 -5.11 9.30 -1.67
CA PHE A 177 -3.90 8.61 -2.09
C PHE A 177 -2.96 9.56 -2.83
N THR A 178 -3.48 10.36 -3.76
CA THR A 178 -2.68 11.30 -4.54
C THR A 178 -2.11 12.39 -3.64
N PHE A 179 -2.92 12.98 -2.77
CA PHE A 179 -2.48 14.00 -1.81
C PHE A 179 -1.33 13.52 -0.91
N GLY A 180 -1.50 12.36 -0.27
CA GLY A 180 -0.46 11.82 0.61
C GLY A 180 0.79 11.38 -0.15
N LEU A 181 0.65 10.86 -1.38
CA LEU A 181 1.78 10.55 -2.24
C LEU A 181 2.56 11.81 -2.62
N ASP A 182 1.87 12.90 -2.99
CA ASP A 182 2.50 14.17 -3.34
C ASP A 182 3.26 14.75 -2.15
N LEU A 183 2.73 14.69 -0.93
CA LEU A 183 3.46 15.09 0.28
C LEU A 183 4.77 14.32 0.45
N LEU A 184 4.76 13.01 0.21
CA LEU A 184 5.97 12.18 0.28
C LEU A 184 6.97 12.54 -0.82
N LEU A 185 6.50 12.74 -2.05
CA LEU A 185 7.34 13.10 -3.19
C LEU A 185 7.94 14.51 -3.04
N ASP A 186 7.21 15.46 -2.45
CA ASP A 186 7.73 16.80 -2.12
C ASP A 186 8.82 16.73 -1.04
N GLY A 187 8.63 15.86 -0.04
CA GLY A 187 9.66 15.57 0.94
C GLY A 187 10.94 14.99 0.33
N ILE A 188 10.81 14.07 -0.63
CA ILE A 188 11.94 13.51 -1.39
C ILE A 188 12.62 14.61 -2.23
N GLN A 189 11.85 15.47 -2.91
CA GLN A 189 12.39 16.58 -3.67
C GLN A 189 13.21 17.55 -2.79
N ALA A 190 12.70 17.85 -1.58
CA ALA A 190 13.42 18.69 -0.62
C ALA A 190 14.70 18.01 -0.11
N LEU A 191 14.71 16.69 0.05
CA LEU A 191 15.91 15.93 0.41
C LEU A 191 16.98 16.01 -0.69
N ILE A 192 16.59 15.77 -1.94
CA ILE A 192 17.47 15.87 -3.11
C ILE A 192 18.09 17.28 -3.23
N ALA A 193 17.28 18.33 -3.05
CA ALA A 193 17.75 19.72 -3.13
C ALA A 193 18.79 20.04 -2.05
N ARG A 194 18.68 19.46 -0.85
CA ARG A 194 19.66 19.64 0.24
C ARG A 194 20.98 18.92 -0.01
N GLY A 195 20.96 17.77 -0.67
CA GLY A 195 22.15 17.00 -0.98
C GLY A 195 23.00 17.58 -2.11
N ASN A 196 22.43 18.50 -2.92
CA ASN A 196 23.09 19.15 -4.06
C ASN A 196 23.63 20.58 -3.74
N GLY A 197 23.53 21.06 -2.52
CA GLY A 197 24.04 22.34 -2.03
C GLY A 197 25.18 22.16 -1.06
#